data_f4af6634d3c8e0af31e1ca9fdb00ec96
#
_entry.id   f4af6634d3c8e0af31e1ca9fdb00ec96
#
_cell.length_a   1.000
_cell.length_b   1.000
_cell.length_c   1.000
_cell.angle_alpha   90.00
_cell.angle_beta   90.00
_cell.angle_gamma   90.00
#
_symmetry.space_group_name_H-M   'P 1'
#
loop_
_entity.id
_entity.type
_entity.pdbx_description
1 polymer ?
#
loop_
_entity_poly.entity_id
_entity_poly.type
_entity_poly.pdbx_seq_one_letter_code
_entity_poly.pdbx_strand_id
1 'polypeptide(L)'
;IEIVKAATNCLNSIYRPEIYYKKAGVLLLNVLPDSAIQPDLFTFDAKRHGQLAQLDKAMDKINKVEGTETIILSSQQYPQGKKFADAIKHDYKSPNPTTRWSDIIKLK
;
A
#
# COMPACT_ATOMS: atom_id res chain seq x y z
N ILE A 1 -3.06 -9.04 1.80
CA ILE A 1 -2.46 -9.87 2.89
C ILE A 1 -1.20 -10.57 2.42
N GLU A 2 -1.19 -11.25 1.28
CA GLU A 2 -0.02 -11.97 0.74
C GLU A 2 1.17 -11.05 0.46
N ILE A 3 0.92 -9.87 -0.09
CA ILE A 3 1.96 -8.85 -0.33
C ILE A 3 2.66 -8.46 0.98
N VAL A 4 1.91 -8.24 2.05
CA VAL A 4 2.48 -7.89 3.35
C VAL A 4 3.36 -9.01 3.89
N LYS A 5 2.90 -10.26 3.77
CA LYS A 5 3.69 -11.42 4.18
C LYS A 5 4.98 -11.55 3.38
N ALA A 6 4.91 -11.40 2.06
CA ALA A 6 6.08 -11.44 1.19
C ALA A 6 7.07 -10.30 1.52
N ALA A 7 6.55 -9.08 1.69
CA ALA A 7 7.36 -7.92 2.07
C ALA A 7 8.06 -8.11 3.43
N THR A 8 7.36 -8.68 4.42
CA THR A 8 7.93 -8.99 5.74
C THR A 8 9.03 -10.04 5.63
N ASN A 9 8.85 -11.09 4.83
CA ASN A 9 9.88 -12.09 4.59
C ASN A 9 11.11 -11.49 3.93
N CYS A 10 10.93 -10.64 2.91
CA CYS A 10 12.04 -9.92 2.29
C CYS A 10 12.76 -9.01 3.29
N LEU A 11 12.01 -8.26 4.10
CA LEU A 11 12.59 -7.40 5.13
C LEU A 11 13.46 -8.21 6.10
N ASN A 12 12.96 -9.33 6.60
CA ASN A 12 13.68 -10.19 7.55
C ASN A 12 15.00 -10.71 6.95
N SER A 13 15.06 -10.93 5.64
CA SER A 13 16.28 -11.42 4.97
C SER A 13 17.35 -10.33 4.75
N ILE A 14 16.94 -9.07 4.60
CA ILE A 14 17.85 -7.96 4.31
C ILE A 14 18.14 -7.07 5.52
N TYR A 15 17.34 -7.15 6.57
CA TYR A 15 17.48 -6.30 7.74
C TYR A 15 18.78 -6.59 8.52
N ARG A 16 19.50 -5.54 8.85
CA ARG A 16 20.71 -5.57 9.68
C ARG A 16 20.54 -4.62 10.87
N PRO A 17 20.61 -5.11 12.10
CA PRO A 17 20.32 -4.30 13.30
C PRO A 17 21.32 -3.17 13.54
N GLU A 18 22.53 -3.27 12.99
CA GLU A 18 23.59 -2.24 13.16
C GLU A 18 23.41 -1.03 12.22
N ILE A 19 22.47 -1.10 11.27
CA ILE A 19 22.25 -0.05 10.27
C ILE A 19 21.05 0.81 10.65
N TYR A 20 21.25 2.13 10.70
CA TYR A 20 20.15 3.09 10.87
C TYR A 20 19.48 3.37 9.53
N TYR A 21 18.31 2.80 9.32
CA TYR A 21 17.52 3.00 8.10
C TYR A 21 16.73 4.31 8.19
N LYS A 22 16.79 5.13 7.17
CA LYS A 22 16.01 6.37 7.08
C LYS A 22 14.64 6.12 6.45
N LYS A 23 14.61 5.28 5.42
CA LYS A 23 13.38 4.93 4.68
C LYS A 23 13.44 3.47 4.24
N ALA A 24 12.28 2.85 4.17
CA ALA A 24 12.08 1.55 3.55
C ALA A 24 10.92 1.65 2.56
N GLY A 25 10.98 0.87 1.50
CA GLY A 25 9.92 0.82 0.49
C GLY A 25 9.81 -0.58 -0.09
N VAL A 26 8.66 -0.87 -0.65
CA VAL A 26 8.38 -2.12 -1.37
C VAL A 26 8.05 -1.78 -2.82
N LEU A 27 8.73 -2.43 -3.75
CA LEU A 27 8.48 -2.31 -5.18
C LEU A 27 7.93 -3.63 -5.69
N LEU A 28 6.75 -3.60 -6.29
CA LEU A 28 6.14 -4.74 -6.95
C LEU A 28 6.51 -4.70 -8.43
N LEU A 29 7.20 -5.74 -8.91
CA LEU A 29 7.59 -5.90 -10.31
C LEU A 29 6.72 -6.98 -10.95
N ASN A 30 6.54 -6.89 -12.28
CA ASN A 30 5.83 -7.89 -13.08
C ASN A 30 4.42 -8.20 -12.55
N VAL A 31 3.66 -7.15 -12.23
CA VAL A 31 2.26 -7.31 -11.82
C VAL A 31 1.47 -7.85 -13.02
N LEU A 32 0.89 -9.03 -12.86
CA LEU A 32 0.09 -9.70 -13.88
C LEU A 32 -1.38 -9.69 -13.48
N PRO A 33 -2.31 -9.79 -14.46
CA PRO A 33 -3.72 -10.00 -14.16
C PRO A 33 -3.94 -11.29 -13.34
N ASP A 34 -4.96 -11.29 -12.48
CA ASP A 34 -5.35 -12.45 -11.65
C ASP A 34 -5.64 -13.71 -12.49
N SER A 35 -6.09 -13.52 -13.74
CA SER A 35 -6.32 -14.61 -14.70
C SER A 35 -5.02 -15.27 -15.22
N ALA A 36 -3.87 -14.64 -15.00
CA ALA A 36 -2.56 -15.13 -15.47
C ALA A 36 -1.76 -15.84 -14.37
N ILE A 37 -2.40 -16.23 -13.27
CA ILE A 37 -1.74 -16.98 -12.19
C ILE A 37 -1.30 -18.33 -12.74
N GLN A 38 0.01 -18.56 -12.75
CA GLN A 38 0.57 -19.88 -13.01
C GLN A 38 0.78 -20.59 -11.66
N PRO A 39 -0.09 -21.55 -11.31
CA PRO A 39 0.04 -22.25 -10.04
C PRO A 39 1.31 -23.10 -10.06
N ASP A 40 2.11 -22.95 -9.00
CA ASP A 40 3.20 -23.88 -8.73
C ASP A 40 2.61 -25.20 -8.21
N LEU A 41 3.10 -26.30 -8.75
CA LEU A 41 2.58 -27.64 -8.50
C LEU A 41 2.67 -28.08 -7.03
N PHE A 42 3.59 -27.48 -6.27
CA PHE A 42 3.93 -27.94 -4.92
C PHE A 42 3.55 -26.95 -3.82
N THR A 43 3.41 -25.66 -4.13
CA THR A 43 3.24 -24.61 -3.10
C THR A 43 1.94 -23.83 -3.23
N PHE A 44 1.24 -23.94 -4.37
CA PHE A 44 0.03 -23.17 -4.61
C PHE A 44 -1.20 -23.85 -3.98
N ASP A 45 -1.74 -23.23 -2.94
CA ASP A 45 -3.02 -23.62 -2.33
C ASP A 45 -4.15 -22.75 -2.88
N ALA A 46 -4.87 -23.24 -3.87
CA ALA A 46 -5.98 -22.53 -4.52
C ALA A 46 -7.10 -22.17 -3.53
N LYS A 47 -7.39 -23.05 -2.55
CA LYS A 47 -8.42 -22.80 -1.54
C LYS A 47 -8.03 -21.63 -0.64
N ARG A 48 -6.81 -21.63 -0.15
CA ARG A 48 -6.27 -20.55 0.69
C ARG A 48 -6.19 -19.23 -0.08
N HIS A 49 -5.73 -19.26 -1.34
CA HIS A 49 -5.69 -18.08 -2.19
C HIS A 49 -7.08 -17.47 -2.38
N GLY A 50 -8.09 -18.30 -2.68
CA GLY A 50 -9.48 -17.85 -2.79
C GLY A 50 -10.04 -17.25 -1.49
N GLN A 51 -9.72 -17.83 -0.34
CA GLN A 51 -10.13 -17.29 0.96
C GLN A 51 -9.49 -15.92 1.26
N LEU A 52 -8.20 -15.78 0.98
CA LEU A 52 -7.49 -14.50 1.18
C LEU A 52 -8.02 -13.41 0.24
N ALA A 53 -8.31 -13.75 -1.02
CA ALA A 53 -8.92 -12.81 -1.97
C ALA A 53 -10.31 -12.34 -1.52
N GLN A 54 -11.13 -13.23 -0.93
CA GLN A 54 -12.42 -12.85 -0.36
C GLN A 54 -12.26 -11.94 0.86
N LEU A 55 -11.29 -12.23 1.71
CA LEU A 55 -10.99 -11.40 2.88
C LEU A 55 -10.52 -10.00 2.47
N ASP A 56 -9.60 -9.90 1.51
CA ASP A 56 -9.13 -8.62 0.99
C ASP A 56 -10.29 -7.80 0.40
N LYS A 57 -11.18 -8.42 -0.39
CA LYS A 57 -12.39 -7.77 -0.91
C LYS A 57 -13.35 -7.29 0.20
N ALA A 58 -13.49 -8.06 1.27
CA ALA A 58 -14.34 -7.67 2.42
C ALA A 58 -13.74 -6.47 3.15
N MET A 59 -12.43 -6.47 3.38
CA MET A 59 -11.72 -5.33 3.99
C MET A 59 -11.83 -4.07 3.13
N ASP A 60 -11.62 -4.18 1.82
CA ASP A 60 -11.75 -3.07 0.88
C ASP A 60 -13.17 -2.50 0.87
N LYS A 61 -14.19 -3.37 0.92
CA LYS A 61 -15.59 -2.94 0.99
C LYS A 61 -15.89 -2.14 2.25
N ILE A 62 -15.42 -2.60 3.41
CA ILE A 62 -15.61 -1.88 4.68
C ILE A 62 -14.87 -0.54 4.63
N ASN A 63 -13.61 -0.53 4.23
CA ASN A 63 -12.81 0.69 4.14
C ASN A 63 -13.39 1.70 3.14
N LYS A 64 -14.09 1.24 2.10
CA LYS A 64 -14.77 2.10 1.14
C LYS A 64 -16.03 2.76 1.71
N VAL A 65 -16.79 2.05 2.56
CA VAL A 65 -18.06 2.50 3.12
C VAL A 65 -17.86 3.32 4.38
N GLU A 66 -17.05 2.82 5.31
CA GLU A 66 -16.88 3.40 6.65
C GLU A 66 -15.70 4.40 6.71
N GLY A 67 -14.90 4.47 5.67
CA GLY A 67 -13.73 5.33 5.59
C GLY A 67 -12.41 4.57 5.47
N THR A 68 -11.42 5.25 4.91
CA THR A 68 -10.07 4.68 4.75
C THR A 68 -9.46 4.33 6.10
N GLU A 69 -8.80 3.16 6.18
CA GLU A 69 -8.11 2.69 7.38
C GLU A 69 -9.04 2.30 8.56
N THR A 70 -10.36 2.08 8.31
CA THR A 70 -11.28 1.53 9.32
C THR A 70 -10.85 0.14 9.76
N ILE A 71 -10.46 -0.70 8.82
CA ILE A 71 -9.81 -1.99 9.06
C ILE A 71 -8.41 -1.97 8.47
N ILE A 72 -7.42 -2.26 9.29
CA ILE A 72 -6.01 -2.37 8.91
C ILE A 72 -5.44 -3.71 9.37
N LEU A 73 -4.39 -4.16 8.72
CA LEU A 73 -3.63 -5.30 9.22
C LEU A 73 -2.81 -4.88 10.45
N SER A 74 -2.69 -5.76 11.44
CA SER A 74 -1.91 -5.46 12.66
C SER A 74 -0.45 -5.07 12.39
N SER A 75 0.12 -5.56 11.28
CA SER A 75 1.44 -5.17 10.79
C SER A 75 1.52 -3.72 10.30
N GLN A 76 0.37 -3.07 10.03
CA GLN A 76 0.26 -1.66 9.65
C GLN A 76 0.01 -0.76 10.87
N GLN A 77 0.07 -1.32 12.08
CA GLN A 77 -0.20 -0.55 13.29
C GLN A 77 0.85 0.53 13.50
N TYR A 78 0.42 1.78 13.41
CA TYR A 78 1.24 2.93 13.75
C TYR A 78 1.30 3.15 15.26
N PRO A 79 2.43 3.59 15.82
CA PRO A 79 2.43 4.14 17.16
C PRO A 79 1.36 5.23 17.26
N GLN A 80 0.49 5.15 18.25
CA GLN A 80 -0.63 6.08 18.43
C GLN A 80 -0.18 7.53 18.24
N GLY A 81 -0.85 8.25 17.34
CA GLY A 81 -0.64 9.68 17.10
C GLY A 81 0.36 10.06 16.00
N LYS A 82 1.07 9.12 15.39
CA LYS A 82 1.91 9.42 14.22
C LYS A 82 1.21 8.99 12.92
N LYS A 83 0.39 9.87 12.36
CA LYS A 83 0.14 9.83 10.91
C LYS A 83 1.49 9.86 10.22
N PHE A 84 1.66 9.12 9.12
CA PHE A 84 2.91 9.06 8.37
C PHE A 84 3.67 10.39 8.43
N ALA A 85 4.77 10.42 9.16
CA ALA A 85 5.67 11.59 9.19
C ALA A 85 6.29 11.87 7.82
N ASP A 86 6.12 10.93 6.89
CA ASP A 86 6.61 10.97 5.51
C ASP A 86 5.55 11.31 4.45
N ALA A 87 4.37 11.74 4.83
CA ALA A 87 3.46 12.37 3.87
C ALA A 87 4.23 13.50 3.20
N ILE A 88 4.41 13.39 1.89
CA ILE A 88 5.09 14.43 1.11
C ILE A 88 4.35 15.74 1.39
N LYS A 89 5.02 16.66 2.06
CA LYS A 89 4.46 17.98 2.32
C LYS A 89 4.28 18.68 0.98
N HIS A 90 3.05 18.98 0.65
CA HIS A 90 2.70 19.71 -0.57
C HIS A 90 2.41 21.18 -0.30
N ASP A 91 3.09 21.76 0.68
CA ASP A 91 2.86 23.14 1.13
C ASP A 91 3.21 24.17 0.01
N TYR A 92 4.10 23.80 -0.90
CA TYR A 92 4.54 24.63 -2.03
C TYR A 92 4.20 23.95 -3.36
N LYS A 93 2.92 23.84 -3.67
CA LYS A 93 2.47 23.42 -5.00
C LYS A 93 2.37 24.61 -5.93
N SER A 94 2.89 24.45 -7.15
CA SER A 94 2.54 25.36 -8.24
C SER A 94 1.04 25.25 -8.55
N PRO A 95 0.40 26.37 -8.96
CA PRO A 95 -0.98 26.33 -9.42
C PRO A 95 -1.18 25.33 -10.55
N ASN A 96 -2.37 24.70 -10.60
CA ASN A 96 -2.76 23.78 -11.67
C ASN A 96 -3.74 24.44 -12.65
N PRO A 97 -3.29 25.39 -13.50
CA PRO A 97 -4.18 26.19 -14.35
C PRO A 97 -4.91 25.37 -15.40
N THR A 98 -4.45 24.16 -15.71
CA THR A 98 -5.06 23.27 -16.72
C THR A 98 -6.17 22.40 -16.14
N THR A 99 -6.24 22.23 -14.81
CA THR A 99 -7.19 21.30 -14.18
C THR A 99 -8.06 21.94 -13.10
N ARG A 100 -7.70 23.15 -12.66
CA ARG A 100 -8.46 23.90 -11.65
C ARG A 100 -8.72 25.32 -12.10
N TRP A 101 -9.99 25.68 -12.27
CA TRP A 101 -10.42 27.03 -12.63
C TRP A 101 -9.99 28.11 -11.63
N SER A 102 -9.92 27.78 -10.33
CA SER A 102 -9.46 28.70 -9.29
C SER A 102 -8.00 29.11 -9.41
N ASP A 103 -7.20 28.27 -10.08
CA ASP A 103 -5.76 28.41 -10.18
C ASP A 103 -5.31 29.12 -11.48
N ILE A 104 -6.28 29.57 -12.31
CA ILE A 104 -6.01 30.34 -13.51
C ILE A 104 -5.43 31.70 -13.12
N ILE A 105 -4.30 32.04 -13.74
CA ILE A 105 -3.64 33.34 -13.55
C ILE A 105 -4.57 34.44 -14.01
N LYS A 106 -4.98 35.32 -13.10
CA LYS A 106 -5.75 36.52 -13.43
C LYS A 106 -4.78 37.62 -13.81
N LEU A 107 -4.83 38.01 -15.06
CA LEU A 107 -4.12 39.19 -15.50
C LEU A 107 -4.82 40.44 -14.90
N LYS A 108 -4.03 41.33 -14.32
CA LYS A 108 -4.50 42.64 -13.85
C LYS A 108 -4.51 43.63 -15.01
#